data_03b1abb211911c80b4f7e5708e2f7932
#
_entry.id   03b1abb211911c80b4f7e5708e2f7932
#
_cell.length_a   1.000
_cell.length_b   1.000
_cell.length_c   1.000
_cell.angle_alpha   90.00
_cell.angle_beta   90.00
_cell.angle_gamma   90.00
#
_symmetry.space_group_name_H-M   'P 1'
#
loop_
_entity.id
_entity.type
_entity.pdbx_description
1 polymer ?
#
loop_
_entity_poly.entity_id
_entity_poly.type
_entity_poly.pdbx_seq_one_letter_code
_entity_poly.pdbx_strand_id
1 'polypeptide(L)'
;MSNRTNMNEYKQQVASYFNNRTNYDASEFANRRANRFLELLSLKKGYQVLDIATGTGLIAIPVAKIVGDTGKVIGVDIASALLQQAQDKINVLNLSNIELVEVDAEYLDFQENSFDAVLCCSAVMIFKNISAAFKDWYRFLKPGGIAAFNAYAETSLMTPAIIKSCFNCGIDLPNIHEPLGTVEKCEKLLKEAGFNQIEVITEQFGKYISVDDAKKIFDGNTWIHPQNLLSKLPVEQKELLKAEFANIIESSVTDKGVWHDITTFFVLARK
;
A
#
# COMPACT_ATOMS: atom_id res chain seq x y z
N MET A 1 15.50 -10.04 19.88
CA MET A 1 15.43 -11.49 19.61
C MET A 1 14.26 -11.73 18.66
N SER A 2 14.50 -12.37 17.56
CA SER A 2 13.64 -12.40 16.36
C SER A 2 12.32 -13.15 16.59
N ASN A 3 11.19 -12.45 16.50
CA ASN A 3 9.85 -13.04 16.42
C ASN A 3 9.57 -13.60 15.00
N ARG A 4 10.45 -14.45 14.47
CA ARG A 4 10.21 -15.18 13.20
C ARG A 4 9.22 -16.35 13.33
N THR A 5 8.67 -16.59 14.50
CA THR A 5 7.81 -17.75 14.78
C THR A 5 6.35 -17.32 14.69
N ASN A 6 5.74 -17.53 13.52
CA ASN A 6 4.33 -17.61 13.17
C ASN A 6 3.80 -16.61 12.13
N MET A 7 4.60 -16.19 11.15
CA MET A 7 4.00 -15.59 9.96
C MET A 7 3.10 -16.63 9.29
N ASN A 8 1.82 -16.33 9.12
CA ASN A 8 0.92 -17.19 8.37
C ASN A 8 1.33 -17.23 6.87
N GLU A 9 0.85 -18.23 6.14
CA GLU A 9 1.19 -18.48 4.74
C GLU A 9 1.04 -17.22 3.87
N TYR A 10 -0.03 -16.42 4.06
CA TYR A 10 -0.25 -15.19 3.32
C TYR A 10 0.86 -14.15 3.54
N LYS A 11 1.26 -13.92 4.80
CA LYS A 11 2.32 -12.94 5.13
C LYS A 11 3.69 -13.39 4.60
N GLN A 12 3.97 -14.70 4.60
CA GLN A 12 5.17 -15.25 3.97
C GLN A 12 5.20 -14.98 2.46
N GLN A 13 4.06 -15.12 1.79
CA GLN A 13 3.95 -14.85 0.36
C GLN A 13 4.08 -13.36 0.05
N VAL A 14 3.48 -12.48 0.86
CA VAL A 14 3.66 -11.02 0.75
C VAL A 14 5.14 -10.66 0.91
N ALA A 15 5.79 -11.14 1.96
CA ALA A 15 7.22 -10.90 2.18
C ALA A 15 8.07 -11.42 1.02
N SER A 16 7.82 -12.64 0.55
CA SER A 16 8.53 -13.24 -0.59
C SER A 16 8.35 -12.43 -1.87
N TYR A 17 7.12 -11.99 -2.18
CA TYR A 17 6.83 -11.18 -3.34
C TYR A 17 7.62 -9.87 -3.33
N PHE A 18 7.60 -9.14 -2.22
CA PHE A 18 8.30 -7.87 -2.10
C PHE A 18 9.81 -8.02 -1.99
N ASN A 19 10.34 -9.08 -1.37
CA ASN A 19 11.76 -9.39 -1.33
C ASN A 19 12.37 -9.63 -2.72
N ASN A 20 11.58 -10.07 -3.70
CA ASN A 20 12.04 -10.26 -5.08
C ASN A 20 12.02 -8.97 -5.92
N ARG A 21 11.58 -7.84 -5.38
CA ARG A 21 11.51 -6.56 -6.11
C ARG A 21 12.79 -5.75 -5.96
N THR A 22 13.63 -5.82 -6.97
CA THR A 22 14.93 -5.12 -7.00
C THR A 22 14.86 -3.68 -7.54
N ASN A 23 13.80 -3.34 -8.30
CA ASN A 23 13.67 -2.06 -9.01
C ASN A 23 12.41 -1.28 -8.59
N TYR A 24 12.06 -1.33 -7.31
CA TYR A 24 10.84 -0.66 -6.83
C TYR A 24 10.89 0.85 -7.09
N ASP A 25 12.03 1.48 -6.83
CA ASP A 25 12.25 2.93 -6.99
C ASP A 25 12.33 3.39 -8.45
N ALA A 26 12.50 2.49 -9.42
CA ALA A 26 12.46 2.82 -10.84
C ALA A 26 11.02 3.06 -11.35
N SER A 27 10.00 2.74 -10.56
CA SER A 27 8.61 2.98 -10.93
C SER A 27 8.27 4.46 -10.87
N GLU A 28 8.10 5.09 -12.02
CA GLU A 28 7.62 6.48 -12.12
C GLU A 28 6.28 6.67 -11.37
N PHE A 29 5.39 5.70 -11.51
CA PHE A 29 4.10 5.72 -10.83
C PHE A 29 4.25 5.69 -9.29
N ALA A 30 5.13 4.84 -8.75
CA ALA A 30 5.36 4.78 -7.31
C ALA A 30 5.95 6.10 -6.78
N ASN A 31 6.93 6.65 -7.48
CA ASN A 31 7.57 7.93 -7.13
C ASN A 31 6.58 9.10 -7.18
N ARG A 32 5.78 9.23 -8.26
CA ARG A 32 4.80 10.30 -8.41
C ARG A 32 3.78 10.28 -7.27
N ARG A 33 3.29 9.11 -6.89
CA ARG A 33 2.34 8.96 -5.79
C ARG A 33 3.00 9.23 -4.42
N ALA A 34 4.21 8.74 -4.19
CA ALA A 34 4.96 9.02 -2.97
C ALA A 34 5.25 10.52 -2.80
N ASN A 35 5.66 11.21 -3.86
CA ASN A 35 5.87 12.66 -3.83
C ASN A 35 4.57 13.40 -3.51
N ARG A 36 3.47 13.02 -4.15
CA ARG A 36 2.17 13.64 -3.86
C ARG A 36 1.73 13.39 -2.42
N PHE A 37 1.93 12.19 -1.90
CA PHE A 37 1.66 11.88 -0.50
C PHE A 37 2.46 12.79 0.45
N LEU A 38 3.77 12.96 0.19
CA LEU A 38 4.63 13.84 0.99
C LEU A 38 4.20 15.30 0.95
N GLU A 39 3.74 15.82 -0.20
CA GLU A 39 3.25 17.20 -0.36
C GLU A 39 2.03 17.50 0.52
N LEU A 40 1.21 16.49 0.81
CA LEU A 40 0.01 16.63 1.63
C LEU A 40 0.30 16.61 3.14
N LEU A 41 1.51 16.17 3.53
CA LEU A 41 1.89 16.05 4.93
C LEU A 41 2.39 17.38 5.48
N SER A 42 1.82 17.81 6.61
CA SER A 42 2.26 19.00 7.35
C SER A 42 3.21 18.60 8.49
N LEU A 43 4.35 17.98 8.14
CA LEU A 43 5.35 17.52 9.11
C LEU A 43 6.22 18.70 9.58
N LYS A 44 6.70 18.62 10.85
CA LYS A 44 7.53 19.64 11.48
C LYS A 44 8.85 19.05 11.98
N LYS A 45 9.86 19.92 12.13
CA LYS A 45 11.12 19.56 12.80
C LYS A 45 10.83 19.02 14.20
N GLY A 46 11.56 17.98 14.60
CA GLY A 46 11.40 17.34 15.91
C GLY A 46 10.32 16.26 15.99
N TYR A 47 9.50 16.06 14.94
CA TYR A 47 8.46 15.02 14.95
C TYR A 47 9.03 13.61 15.09
N GLN A 48 8.33 12.78 15.87
CA GLN A 48 8.51 11.33 15.93
C GLN A 48 7.54 10.69 14.95
N VAL A 49 8.03 10.01 13.93
CA VAL A 49 7.21 9.48 12.83
C VAL A 49 7.39 7.98 12.71
N LEU A 50 6.29 7.27 12.57
CA LEU A 50 6.24 5.86 12.22
C LEU A 50 5.84 5.73 10.74
N ASP A 51 6.69 5.14 9.91
CA ASP A 51 6.40 4.82 8.50
C ASP A 51 6.16 3.32 8.35
N ILE A 52 4.92 2.95 8.15
CA ILE A 52 4.45 1.56 8.11
C ILE A 52 4.51 1.04 6.68
N ALA A 53 5.09 -0.16 6.51
CA ALA A 53 5.44 -0.74 5.22
C ALA A 53 6.35 0.22 4.41
N THR A 54 7.43 0.64 5.07
CA THR A 54 8.37 1.64 4.57
C THR A 54 9.07 1.24 3.27
N GLY A 55 9.15 -0.07 2.99
CA GLY A 55 9.77 -0.63 1.79
C GLY A 55 11.20 -0.16 1.64
N THR A 56 11.49 0.44 0.48
CA THR A 56 12.81 1.01 0.14
C THR A 56 13.05 2.40 0.73
N GLY A 57 12.16 2.89 1.62
CA GLY A 57 12.30 4.19 2.28
C GLY A 57 11.84 5.39 1.43
N LEU A 58 10.98 5.20 0.43
CA LEU A 58 10.46 6.29 -0.42
C LEU A 58 9.76 7.40 0.38
N ILE A 59 9.16 7.07 1.51
CA ILE A 59 8.54 8.03 2.44
C ILE A 59 9.48 8.31 3.61
N ALA A 60 10.00 7.29 4.29
CA ALA A 60 10.81 7.47 5.49
C ALA A 60 12.04 8.36 5.28
N ILE A 61 12.76 8.23 4.16
CA ILE A 61 13.98 9.00 3.90
C ILE A 61 13.70 10.50 3.71
N PRO A 62 12.76 10.94 2.85
CA PRO A 62 12.37 12.34 2.78
C PRO A 62 11.82 12.88 4.10
N VAL A 63 11.01 12.10 4.82
CA VAL A 63 10.46 12.48 6.12
C VAL A 63 11.57 12.70 7.14
N ALA A 64 12.60 11.83 7.20
CA ALA A 64 13.74 12.00 8.10
C ALA A 64 14.46 13.33 7.86
N LYS A 65 14.59 13.77 6.60
CA LYS A 65 15.16 15.08 6.25
C LYS A 65 14.26 16.25 6.71
N ILE A 66 12.94 16.09 6.60
CA ILE A 66 11.98 17.13 7.02
C ILE A 66 11.99 17.30 8.54
N VAL A 67 11.94 16.19 9.30
CA VAL A 67 11.89 16.25 10.77
C VAL A 67 13.24 16.65 11.38
N GLY A 68 14.34 16.47 10.65
CA GLY A 68 15.70 16.89 11.04
C GLY A 68 16.25 16.12 12.24
N ASP A 69 17.43 16.53 12.72
CA ASP A 69 18.21 15.82 13.74
C ASP A 69 17.53 15.73 15.10
N THR A 70 16.56 16.60 15.40
CA THR A 70 15.76 16.57 16.63
C THR A 70 14.53 15.68 16.53
N GLY A 71 14.16 15.26 15.31
CA GLY A 71 13.10 14.30 15.05
C GLY A 71 13.65 12.90 14.83
N LYS A 72 12.75 11.93 14.75
CA LYS A 72 13.10 10.54 14.45
C LYS A 72 12.06 9.90 13.56
N VAL A 73 12.51 9.02 12.66
CA VAL A 73 11.64 8.15 11.87
C VAL A 73 11.91 6.71 12.23
N ILE A 74 10.87 5.94 12.48
CA ILE A 74 10.91 4.48 12.55
C ILE A 74 10.20 3.95 11.32
N GLY A 75 10.94 3.27 10.44
CA GLY A 75 10.40 2.58 9.26
C GLY A 75 10.25 1.10 9.54
N VAL A 76 9.05 0.56 9.39
CA VAL A 76 8.80 -0.87 9.59
C VAL A 76 8.38 -1.53 8.29
N ASP A 77 8.88 -2.74 8.03
CA ASP A 77 8.47 -3.56 6.88
C ASP A 77 8.66 -5.05 7.18
N ILE A 78 7.91 -5.89 6.49
CA ILE A 78 8.03 -7.35 6.56
C ILE A 78 9.07 -7.91 5.59
N ALA A 79 9.45 -7.11 4.58
CA ALA A 79 10.35 -7.47 3.49
C ALA A 79 11.78 -7.03 3.78
N SER A 80 12.61 -7.93 4.31
CA SER A 80 14.00 -7.64 4.69
C SER A 80 14.86 -7.13 3.52
N ALA A 81 14.63 -7.61 2.28
CA ALA A 81 15.39 -7.14 1.11
C ALA A 81 15.06 -5.69 0.73
N LEU A 82 13.82 -5.23 0.97
CA LEU A 82 13.47 -3.82 0.78
C LEU A 82 14.09 -2.95 1.88
N LEU A 83 14.07 -3.41 3.14
CA LEU A 83 14.74 -2.72 4.24
C LEU A 83 16.25 -2.59 4.00
N GLN A 84 16.89 -3.61 3.41
CA GLN A 84 18.30 -3.52 3.06
C GLN A 84 18.55 -2.43 2.01
N GLN A 85 17.71 -2.33 0.97
CA GLN A 85 17.80 -1.24 -0.01
C GLN A 85 17.58 0.14 0.62
N ALA A 86 16.67 0.26 1.60
CA ALA A 86 16.49 1.48 2.36
C ALA A 86 17.73 1.82 3.20
N GLN A 87 18.29 0.83 3.90
CA GLN A 87 19.50 1.01 4.72
C GLN A 87 20.70 1.48 3.91
N ASP A 88 20.90 0.92 2.71
CA ASP A 88 22.00 1.31 1.82
C ASP A 88 21.87 2.80 1.43
N LYS A 89 20.65 3.27 1.14
CA LYS A 89 20.38 4.69 0.85
C LYS A 89 20.58 5.59 2.07
N ILE A 90 20.15 5.15 3.24
CA ILE A 90 20.34 5.86 4.52
C ILE A 90 21.83 6.06 4.79
N ASN A 91 22.64 5.02 4.58
CA ASN A 91 24.09 5.07 4.77
C ASN A 91 24.76 6.04 3.79
N VAL A 92 24.39 6.01 2.49
CA VAL A 92 24.90 6.94 1.47
C VAL A 92 24.55 8.39 1.80
N LEU A 93 23.36 8.63 2.37
CA LEU A 93 22.88 9.96 2.73
C LEU A 93 23.34 10.41 4.13
N ASN A 94 24.05 9.55 4.87
CA ASN A 94 24.51 9.80 6.25
C ASN A 94 23.38 10.26 7.19
N LEU A 95 22.19 9.67 7.07
CA LEU A 95 21.06 9.98 7.95
C LEU A 95 21.17 9.17 9.24
N SER A 96 21.16 9.85 10.40
CA SER A 96 21.28 9.22 11.74
C SER A 96 19.95 9.16 12.51
N ASN A 97 18.90 9.81 11.99
CA ASN A 97 17.61 9.97 12.64
C ASN A 97 16.52 9.03 12.11
N ILE A 98 16.92 7.94 11.45
CA ILE A 98 16.02 6.93 10.91
C ILE A 98 16.45 5.53 11.39
N GLU A 99 15.48 4.76 11.84
CA GLU A 99 15.64 3.37 12.30
C GLU A 99 14.74 2.46 11.49
N LEU A 100 15.27 1.34 11.01
CA LEU A 100 14.50 0.35 10.25
C LEU A 100 14.29 -0.91 11.10
N VAL A 101 13.06 -1.44 11.09
CA VAL A 101 12.67 -2.62 11.86
C VAL A 101 11.94 -3.63 10.97
N GLU A 102 12.47 -4.86 10.91
CA GLU A 102 11.79 -5.98 10.24
C GLU A 102 10.69 -6.54 11.14
N VAL A 103 9.43 -6.22 10.81
CA VAL A 103 8.25 -6.65 11.57
C VAL A 103 7.00 -6.63 10.70
N ASP A 104 6.02 -7.49 11.00
CA ASP A 104 4.69 -7.42 10.40
C ASP A 104 3.93 -6.22 10.97
N ALA A 105 3.47 -5.34 10.09
CA ALA A 105 2.73 -4.11 10.42
C ALA A 105 1.42 -4.32 11.19
N GLU A 106 0.90 -5.54 11.24
CA GLU A 106 -0.30 -5.89 12.01
C GLU A 106 0.02 -6.42 13.42
N TYR A 107 1.31 -6.43 13.83
CA TYR A 107 1.76 -6.89 15.15
C TYR A 107 2.75 -5.90 15.79
N LEU A 108 2.46 -4.61 15.64
CA LEU A 108 3.28 -3.55 16.23
C LEU A 108 2.93 -3.37 17.71
N ASP A 109 3.96 -3.23 18.54
CA ASP A 109 3.80 -2.96 19.97
C ASP A 109 4.61 -1.71 20.36
N PHE A 110 4.11 -0.55 19.93
CA PHE A 110 4.65 0.73 20.36
C PHE A 110 3.87 1.32 21.54
N GLN A 111 4.56 2.12 22.32
CA GLN A 111 3.96 2.83 23.45
C GLN A 111 2.87 3.79 22.94
N GLU A 112 1.80 3.94 23.72
CA GLU A 112 0.77 4.92 23.43
C GLU A 112 1.31 6.34 23.41
N ASN A 113 0.72 7.18 22.55
CA ASN A 113 1.06 8.60 22.46
C ASN A 113 2.55 8.87 22.19
N SER A 114 3.23 8.03 21.40
CA SER A 114 4.67 8.15 21.12
C SER A 114 4.98 8.84 19.78
N PHE A 115 4.04 8.86 18.83
CA PHE A 115 4.27 9.42 17.50
C PHE A 115 3.45 10.68 17.23
N ASP A 116 4.07 11.63 16.55
CA ASP A 116 3.41 12.82 16.01
C ASP A 116 2.71 12.51 14.69
N ALA A 117 3.24 11.53 13.93
CA ALA A 117 2.64 11.05 12.69
C ALA A 117 2.82 9.54 12.52
N VAL A 118 1.79 8.87 11.97
CA VAL A 118 1.82 7.49 11.49
C VAL A 118 1.47 7.49 10.01
N LEU A 119 2.37 7.00 9.18
CA LEU A 119 2.29 7.03 7.72
C LEU A 119 2.23 5.62 7.16
N CYS A 120 1.44 5.40 6.09
CA CYS A 120 1.41 4.13 5.37
C CYS A 120 1.13 4.37 3.88
N CYS A 121 2.17 4.39 3.06
CA CYS A 121 2.01 4.66 1.62
C CYS A 121 1.91 3.36 0.83
N SER A 122 0.76 3.13 0.18
CA SER A 122 0.53 2.05 -0.80
C SER A 122 0.56 0.62 -0.26
N ALA A 123 0.21 0.43 1.02
CA ALA A 123 0.28 -0.89 1.64
C ALA A 123 -0.98 -1.30 2.42
N VAL A 124 -1.76 -0.36 2.95
CA VAL A 124 -2.86 -0.65 3.88
C VAL A 124 -3.88 -1.65 3.32
N MET A 125 -4.11 -1.69 1.99
CA MET A 125 -5.06 -2.60 1.34
C MET A 125 -4.66 -4.08 1.44
N ILE A 126 -3.39 -4.39 1.74
CA ILE A 126 -2.91 -5.77 1.91
C ILE A 126 -2.93 -6.25 3.37
N PHE A 127 -3.44 -5.44 4.29
CA PHE A 127 -3.62 -5.87 5.67
C PHE A 127 -4.84 -6.78 5.80
N LYS A 128 -4.74 -7.78 6.65
CA LYS A 128 -5.87 -8.69 6.94
C LYS A 128 -6.92 -8.03 7.81
N ASN A 129 -6.50 -7.16 8.74
CA ASN A 129 -7.37 -6.48 9.68
C ASN A 129 -7.08 -4.98 9.72
N ILE A 130 -7.58 -4.27 8.70
CA ILE A 130 -7.42 -2.81 8.57
C ILE A 130 -8.02 -2.08 9.78
N SER A 131 -9.16 -2.54 10.30
CA SER A 131 -9.81 -1.91 11.46
C SER A 131 -8.94 -2.01 12.72
N ALA A 132 -8.29 -3.15 12.98
CA ALA A 132 -7.36 -3.29 14.09
C ALA A 132 -6.12 -2.39 13.91
N ALA A 133 -5.55 -2.35 12.70
CA ALA A 133 -4.41 -1.50 12.39
C ALA A 133 -4.73 -0.02 12.65
N PHE A 134 -5.90 0.48 12.24
CA PHE A 134 -6.30 1.88 12.49
C PHE A 134 -6.47 2.19 13.98
N LYS A 135 -6.98 1.24 14.78
CA LYS A 135 -7.05 1.39 16.24
C LYS A 135 -5.66 1.47 16.88
N ASP A 136 -4.72 0.64 16.42
CA ASP A 136 -3.34 0.71 16.87
C ASP A 136 -2.67 2.03 16.45
N TRP A 137 -2.86 2.50 15.22
CA TRP A 137 -2.35 3.80 14.78
C TRP A 137 -2.90 4.94 15.64
N TYR A 138 -4.22 4.91 15.95
CA TYR A 138 -4.83 5.87 16.87
C TYR A 138 -4.17 5.81 18.25
N ARG A 139 -3.94 4.61 18.79
CA ARG A 139 -3.26 4.41 20.08
C ARG A 139 -1.85 4.96 20.08
N PHE A 140 -1.06 4.69 19.05
CA PHE A 140 0.34 5.15 18.94
C PHE A 140 0.46 6.67 18.81
N LEU A 141 -0.51 7.34 18.21
CA LEU A 141 -0.48 8.77 17.99
C LEU A 141 -0.63 9.56 19.29
N LYS A 142 0.15 10.62 19.42
CA LYS A 142 -0.06 11.67 20.43
C LYS A 142 -1.37 12.40 20.19
N PRO A 143 -2.01 13.04 21.20
CA PRO A 143 -3.12 13.94 20.98
C PRO A 143 -2.77 15.02 19.96
N GLY A 144 -3.62 15.18 18.93
CA GLY A 144 -3.39 16.07 17.79
C GLY A 144 -2.45 15.51 16.72
N GLY A 145 -1.90 14.31 16.90
CA GLY A 145 -1.11 13.60 15.90
C GLY A 145 -1.91 13.20 14.68
N ILE A 146 -1.23 12.89 13.57
CA ILE A 146 -1.84 12.60 12.28
C ILE A 146 -1.53 11.18 11.80
N ALA A 147 -2.57 10.42 11.42
CA ALA A 147 -2.43 9.25 10.56
C ALA A 147 -2.61 9.67 9.11
N ALA A 148 -1.75 9.19 8.22
CA ALA A 148 -1.92 9.39 6.79
C ALA A 148 -1.62 8.11 6.01
N PHE A 149 -2.45 7.83 5.02
CA PHE A 149 -2.26 6.70 4.11
C PHE A 149 -2.86 7.00 2.75
N ASN A 150 -2.55 6.16 1.76
CA ASN A 150 -3.32 6.16 0.53
C ASN A 150 -3.95 4.79 0.26
N ALA A 151 -5.11 4.83 -0.38
CA ALA A 151 -5.85 3.68 -0.86
C ALA A 151 -6.29 3.92 -2.31
N TYR A 152 -6.79 2.87 -2.96
CA TYR A 152 -7.32 2.95 -4.32
C TYR A 152 -8.84 2.78 -4.32
N ALA A 153 -9.49 3.44 -5.27
CA ALA A 153 -10.90 3.16 -5.52
C ALA A 153 -11.09 1.69 -5.92
N GLU A 154 -12.24 1.13 -5.60
CA GLU A 154 -12.57 -0.27 -5.95
C GLU A 154 -12.61 -0.52 -7.46
N THR A 155 -12.66 0.54 -8.28
CA THR A 155 -12.58 0.50 -9.74
C THR A 155 -11.15 0.53 -10.28
N SER A 156 -10.16 0.85 -9.45
CA SER A 156 -8.79 1.09 -9.90
C SER A 156 -8.01 -0.17 -10.27
N LEU A 157 -6.92 0.03 -11.00
CA LEU A 157 -5.91 -1.00 -11.33
C LEU A 157 -6.47 -2.21 -12.08
N MET A 158 -7.46 -2.00 -12.96
CA MET A 158 -8.17 -3.04 -13.69
C MET A 158 -8.88 -4.07 -12.80
N THR A 159 -9.05 -3.78 -11.52
CA THR A 159 -9.67 -4.70 -10.55
C THR A 159 -11.04 -5.21 -10.99
N PRO A 160 -11.98 -4.37 -11.50
CA PRO A 160 -13.27 -4.88 -11.98
C PRO A 160 -13.14 -5.89 -13.13
N ALA A 161 -12.21 -5.67 -14.06
CA ALA A 161 -11.97 -6.58 -15.17
C ALA A 161 -11.37 -7.92 -14.68
N ILE A 162 -10.43 -7.85 -13.74
CA ILE A 162 -9.81 -9.04 -13.12
C ILE A 162 -10.87 -9.86 -12.37
N ILE A 163 -11.69 -9.22 -11.53
CA ILE A 163 -12.74 -9.91 -10.78
C ILE A 163 -13.77 -10.52 -11.73
N LYS A 164 -14.19 -9.80 -12.77
CA LYS A 164 -15.13 -10.30 -13.77
C LYS A 164 -14.55 -11.52 -14.52
N SER A 165 -13.27 -11.49 -14.89
CA SER A 165 -12.64 -12.65 -15.54
C SER A 165 -12.59 -13.86 -14.62
N CYS A 166 -12.27 -13.65 -13.33
CA CYS A 166 -12.30 -14.72 -12.33
C CYS A 166 -13.72 -15.30 -12.18
N PHE A 167 -14.73 -14.45 -12.05
CA PHE A 167 -16.12 -14.87 -11.91
C PHE A 167 -16.60 -15.69 -13.12
N ASN A 168 -16.27 -15.25 -14.35
CA ASN A 168 -16.62 -15.96 -15.57
C ASN A 168 -15.92 -17.35 -15.68
N CYS A 169 -14.78 -17.52 -15.00
CA CYS A 169 -14.07 -18.78 -14.86
C CYS A 169 -14.44 -19.59 -13.60
N GLY A 170 -15.51 -19.21 -12.89
CA GLY A 170 -15.99 -19.91 -11.70
C GLY A 170 -15.18 -19.64 -10.43
N ILE A 171 -14.41 -18.56 -10.37
CA ILE A 171 -13.60 -18.17 -9.22
C ILE A 171 -14.19 -16.91 -8.59
N ASP A 172 -14.57 -16.99 -7.33
CA ASP A 172 -15.02 -15.84 -6.54
C ASP A 172 -13.79 -15.16 -5.93
N LEU A 173 -13.34 -14.05 -6.56
CA LEU A 173 -12.21 -13.25 -6.09
C LEU A 173 -12.73 -11.96 -5.46
N PRO A 174 -12.57 -11.77 -4.15
CA PRO A 174 -12.93 -10.52 -3.49
C PRO A 174 -12.12 -9.33 -4.00
N ASN A 175 -12.72 -8.15 -4.00
CA ASN A 175 -12.01 -6.93 -4.35
C ASN A 175 -11.11 -6.49 -3.19
N ILE A 176 -9.79 -6.52 -3.38
CA ILE A 176 -8.80 -6.13 -2.37
C ILE A 176 -8.95 -4.65 -1.96
N HIS A 177 -9.49 -3.80 -2.83
CA HIS A 177 -9.72 -2.39 -2.56
C HIS A 177 -11.05 -2.13 -1.84
N GLU A 178 -11.98 -3.13 -1.81
CA GLU A 178 -13.32 -2.96 -1.28
C GLU A 178 -13.36 -2.33 0.12
N PRO A 179 -12.53 -2.71 1.09
CA PRO A 179 -12.59 -2.16 2.45
C PRO A 179 -12.35 -0.64 2.53
N LEU A 180 -11.59 -0.08 1.59
CA LEU A 180 -11.21 1.35 1.52
C LEU A 180 -11.54 1.97 0.16
N GLY A 181 -12.34 1.31 -0.64
CA GLY A 181 -12.55 1.61 -2.06
C GLY A 181 -13.48 2.79 -2.36
N THR A 182 -14.02 3.44 -1.34
CA THR A 182 -14.76 4.71 -1.45
C THR A 182 -14.37 5.67 -0.32
N VAL A 183 -14.67 6.95 -0.49
CA VAL A 183 -14.45 7.99 0.54
C VAL A 183 -15.17 7.64 1.83
N GLU A 184 -16.44 7.24 1.72
CA GLU A 184 -17.30 6.90 2.87
C GLU A 184 -16.77 5.70 3.67
N LYS A 185 -16.20 4.69 2.98
CA LYS A 185 -15.60 3.52 3.63
C LYS A 185 -14.33 3.90 4.38
N CYS A 186 -13.47 4.74 3.81
CA CYS A 186 -12.29 5.28 4.48
C CYS A 186 -12.68 6.03 5.75
N GLU A 187 -13.63 6.97 5.63
CA GLU A 187 -14.11 7.75 6.76
C GLU A 187 -14.73 6.89 7.86
N LYS A 188 -15.56 5.91 7.47
CA LYS A 188 -16.24 5.02 8.42
C LYS A 188 -15.24 4.27 9.28
N LEU A 189 -14.27 3.58 8.67
CA LEU A 189 -13.27 2.79 9.39
C LEU A 189 -12.40 3.65 10.32
N LEU A 190 -12.06 4.86 9.89
CA LEU A 190 -11.30 5.79 10.73
C LEU A 190 -12.12 6.32 11.90
N LYS A 191 -13.40 6.68 11.69
CA LYS A 191 -14.31 7.09 12.77
C LYS A 191 -14.49 5.97 13.80
N GLU A 192 -14.63 4.72 13.36
CA GLU A 192 -14.72 3.55 14.23
C GLU A 192 -13.42 3.28 15.02
N ALA A 193 -12.28 3.73 14.51
CA ALA A 193 -10.98 3.68 15.21
C ALA A 193 -10.77 4.84 16.20
N GLY A 194 -11.60 5.88 16.19
CA GLY A 194 -11.56 7.02 17.11
C GLY A 194 -11.13 8.34 16.46
N PHE A 195 -10.76 8.38 15.19
CA PHE A 195 -10.39 9.61 14.49
C PHE A 195 -11.62 10.49 14.25
N ASN A 196 -11.46 11.82 14.41
CA ASN A 196 -12.57 12.77 14.35
C ASN A 196 -12.43 13.86 13.27
N GLN A 197 -11.22 14.13 12.81
CA GLN A 197 -10.94 15.07 11.72
C GLN A 197 -10.32 14.28 10.57
N ILE A 198 -11.15 13.95 9.58
CA ILE A 198 -10.76 13.09 8.46
C ILE A 198 -10.90 13.89 7.18
N GLU A 199 -9.83 13.94 6.39
CA GLU A 199 -9.78 14.54 5.07
C GLU A 199 -9.43 13.45 4.05
N VAL A 200 -10.21 13.33 2.99
CA VAL A 200 -9.96 12.40 1.88
C VAL A 200 -9.83 13.18 0.59
N ILE A 201 -8.63 13.20 0.03
CA ILE A 201 -8.31 13.87 -1.23
C ILE A 201 -8.30 12.81 -2.33
N THR A 202 -9.20 12.96 -3.29
CA THR A 202 -9.32 12.05 -4.44
C THR A 202 -8.55 12.59 -5.62
N GLU A 203 -7.60 11.82 -6.13
CA GLU A 203 -6.81 12.16 -7.31
C GLU A 203 -6.81 11.04 -8.35
N GLN A 204 -6.78 11.42 -9.63
CA GLN A 204 -6.75 10.49 -10.75
C GLN A 204 -5.34 10.44 -11.35
N PHE A 205 -4.72 9.25 -11.30
CA PHE A 205 -3.42 8.96 -11.93
C PHE A 205 -3.56 8.11 -13.18
N GLY A 206 -4.78 7.74 -13.54
CA GLY A 206 -5.09 6.92 -14.70
C GLY A 206 -4.79 7.60 -16.03
N LYS A 207 -4.73 6.79 -17.06
CA LYS A 207 -4.52 7.23 -18.44
C LYS A 207 -5.11 6.21 -19.42
N TYR A 208 -5.33 6.63 -20.66
CA TYR A 208 -5.57 5.68 -21.74
C TYR A 208 -4.26 4.97 -22.09
N ILE A 209 -4.33 3.66 -22.23
CA ILE A 209 -3.21 2.79 -22.63
C ILE A 209 -3.60 1.95 -23.84
N SER A 210 -2.61 1.39 -24.52
CA SER A 210 -2.86 0.47 -25.62
C SER A 210 -3.58 -0.81 -25.16
N VAL A 211 -4.30 -1.46 -26.05
CA VAL A 211 -4.94 -2.76 -25.76
C VAL A 211 -3.90 -3.80 -25.32
N ASP A 212 -2.75 -3.82 -26.00
CA ASP A 212 -1.68 -4.75 -25.69
C ASP A 212 -1.06 -4.52 -24.30
N ASP A 213 -0.92 -3.25 -23.89
CA ASP A 213 -0.44 -2.94 -22.54
C ASP A 213 -1.49 -3.25 -21.47
N ALA A 214 -2.77 -3.00 -21.76
CA ALA A 214 -3.85 -3.36 -20.86
C ALA A 214 -3.92 -4.87 -20.62
N LYS A 215 -3.77 -5.69 -21.65
CA LYS A 215 -3.75 -7.15 -21.54
C LYS A 215 -2.58 -7.69 -20.70
N LYS A 216 -1.45 -6.97 -20.65
CA LYS A 216 -0.26 -7.36 -19.86
C LYS A 216 -0.40 -7.08 -18.37
N ILE A 217 -1.42 -6.31 -17.95
CA ILE A 217 -1.59 -5.94 -16.54
C ILE A 217 -1.91 -7.17 -15.67
N PHE A 218 -2.60 -8.16 -16.25
CA PHE A 218 -2.96 -9.38 -15.53
C PHE A 218 -2.43 -10.63 -16.24
N ASP A 219 -1.47 -11.29 -15.61
CA ASP A 219 -0.86 -12.53 -16.10
C ASP A 219 -1.39 -13.80 -15.39
N GLY A 220 -2.44 -13.66 -14.60
CA GLY A 220 -3.04 -14.75 -13.82
C GLY A 220 -2.28 -15.09 -12.53
N ASN A 221 -1.14 -14.46 -12.26
CA ASN A 221 -0.28 -14.78 -11.11
C ASN A 221 0.02 -13.61 -10.16
N THR A 222 -0.03 -12.38 -10.63
CA THR A 222 0.51 -11.21 -9.92
C THR A 222 -0.44 -10.58 -8.92
N TRP A 223 -1.63 -11.14 -8.74
CA TRP A 223 -2.61 -10.59 -7.82
C TRP A 223 -2.31 -10.98 -6.37
N ILE A 224 -1.85 -10.01 -5.57
CA ILE A 224 -1.66 -10.20 -4.13
C ILE A 224 -3.00 -9.99 -3.43
N HIS A 225 -3.54 -11.07 -2.87
CA HIS A 225 -4.78 -11.04 -2.10
C HIS A 225 -4.64 -11.84 -0.81
N PRO A 226 -5.22 -11.42 0.33
CA PRO A 226 -5.15 -12.17 1.59
C PRO A 226 -5.58 -13.64 1.51
N GLN A 227 -6.48 -13.96 0.60
CA GLN A 227 -6.93 -15.33 0.38
C GLN A 227 -6.08 -16.11 -0.65
N ASN A 228 -5.23 -15.42 -1.40
CA ASN A 228 -4.28 -16.00 -2.38
C ASN A 228 -4.86 -17.09 -3.30
N LEU A 229 -6.08 -16.88 -3.78
CA LEU A 229 -6.82 -17.89 -4.56
C LEU A 229 -6.14 -18.22 -5.89
N LEU A 230 -5.53 -17.22 -6.55
CA LEU A 230 -4.97 -17.38 -7.91
C LEU A 230 -3.62 -18.10 -7.95
N SER A 231 -2.82 -18.01 -6.89
CA SER A 231 -1.47 -18.62 -6.88
C SER A 231 -1.53 -20.15 -6.94
N LYS A 232 -2.60 -20.75 -6.41
CA LYS A 232 -2.79 -22.21 -6.30
C LYS A 232 -3.47 -22.83 -7.52
N LEU A 233 -3.86 -22.01 -8.52
CA LEU A 233 -4.55 -22.49 -9.71
C LEU A 233 -3.61 -23.30 -10.63
N PRO A 234 -4.11 -24.37 -11.28
CA PRO A 234 -3.41 -25.04 -12.37
C PRO A 234 -3.08 -24.09 -13.52
N VAL A 235 -2.02 -24.40 -14.28
CA VAL A 235 -1.57 -23.58 -15.41
C VAL A 235 -2.69 -23.36 -16.42
N GLU A 236 -3.45 -24.42 -16.74
CA GLU A 236 -4.58 -24.36 -17.69
C GLU A 236 -5.66 -23.36 -17.26
N GLN A 237 -5.99 -23.33 -15.96
CA GLN A 237 -6.94 -22.34 -15.44
C GLN A 237 -6.39 -20.91 -15.47
N LYS A 238 -5.10 -20.72 -15.25
CA LYS A 238 -4.46 -19.40 -15.38
C LYS A 238 -4.48 -18.92 -16.82
N GLU A 239 -4.26 -19.79 -17.80
CA GLU A 239 -4.36 -19.42 -19.22
C GLU A 239 -5.80 -19.07 -19.64
N LEU A 240 -6.79 -19.79 -19.11
CA LEU A 240 -8.20 -19.43 -19.32
C LEU A 240 -8.53 -18.07 -18.72
N LEU A 241 -8.03 -17.76 -17.51
CA LEU A 241 -8.22 -16.45 -16.89
C LEU A 241 -7.59 -15.32 -17.72
N LYS A 242 -6.37 -15.53 -18.24
CA LYS A 242 -5.72 -14.55 -19.13
C LYS A 242 -6.53 -14.31 -20.40
N ALA A 243 -7.02 -15.38 -21.03
CA ALA A 243 -7.83 -15.27 -22.23
C ALA A 243 -9.14 -14.52 -21.96
N GLU A 244 -9.82 -14.84 -20.86
CA GLU A 244 -11.06 -14.16 -20.47
C GLU A 244 -10.81 -12.68 -20.10
N PHE A 245 -9.72 -12.38 -19.38
CA PHE A 245 -9.33 -11.00 -19.12
C PHE A 245 -9.06 -10.24 -20.42
N ALA A 246 -8.34 -10.84 -21.37
CA ALA A 246 -8.07 -10.24 -22.66
C ALA A 246 -9.38 -9.93 -23.44
N ASN A 247 -10.37 -10.83 -23.43
CA ASN A 247 -11.69 -10.62 -24.04
C ASN A 247 -12.43 -9.44 -23.39
N ILE A 248 -12.38 -9.33 -22.05
CA ILE A 248 -12.99 -8.20 -21.31
C ILE A 248 -12.31 -6.89 -21.70
N ILE A 249 -10.98 -6.87 -21.78
CA ILE A 249 -10.22 -5.69 -22.21
C ILE A 249 -10.60 -5.29 -23.63
N GLU A 250 -10.66 -6.21 -24.58
CA GLU A 250 -11.08 -5.95 -25.97
C GLU A 250 -12.48 -5.34 -26.04
N SER A 251 -13.40 -5.81 -25.21
CA SER A 251 -14.76 -5.26 -25.16
C SER A 251 -14.87 -3.85 -24.55
N SER A 252 -13.82 -3.38 -23.90
CA SER A 252 -13.76 -2.06 -23.24
C SER A 252 -12.97 -1.01 -24.01
N VAL A 253 -12.50 -1.36 -25.22
CA VAL A 253 -11.72 -0.45 -26.07
C VAL A 253 -12.56 0.72 -26.57
N THR A 254 -11.98 1.90 -26.52
CA THR A 254 -12.50 3.13 -27.12
C THR A 254 -11.58 3.62 -28.23
N ASP A 255 -11.97 4.70 -28.91
CA ASP A 255 -11.13 5.38 -29.90
C ASP A 255 -9.80 5.90 -29.31
N LYS A 256 -9.74 6.11 -27.98
CA LYS A 256 -8.52 6.53 -27.24
C LYS A 256 -7.71 5.36 -26.68
N GLY A 257 -8.17 4.13 -26.81
CA GLY A 257 -7.61 2.95 -26.18
C GLY A 257 -8.42 2.48 -24.97
N VAL A 258 -7.78 1.82 -24.03
CA VAL A 258 -8.37 1.30 -22.80
C VAL A 258 -8.10 2.27 -21.66
N TRP A 259 -9.13 2.68 -20.93
CA TRP A 259 -8.97 3.51 -19.74
C TRP A 259 -8.41 2.67 -18.58
N HIS A 260 -7.18 2.96 -18.19
CA HIS A 260 -6.57 2.39 -16.98
C HIS A 260 -6.86 3.32 -15.82
N ASP A 261 -7.93 3.06 -15.07
CA ASP A 261 -8.29 3.83 -13.88
C ASP A 261 -7.25 3.64 -12.77
N ILE A 262 -6.79 4.74 -12.20
CA ILE A 262 -5.93 4.73 -11.00
C ILE A 262 -6.42 5.85 -10.07
N THR A 263 -7.69 5.80 -9.72
CA THR A 263 -8.27 6.70 -8.71
C THR A 263 -7.66 6.37 -7.35
N THR A 264 -7.00 7.35 -6.76
CA THR A 264 -6.28 7.21 -5.49
C THR A 264 -6.89 8.14 -4.45
N PHE A 265 -7.15 7.62 -3.28
CA PHE A 265 -7.52 8.38 -2.09
C PHE A 265 -6.27 8.63 -1.24
N PHE A 266 -5.94 9.89 -0.99
CA PHE A 266 -5.00 10.29 0.04
C PHE A 266 -5.81 10.68 1.27
N VAL A 267 -5.57 10.00 2.36
CA VAL A 267 -6.38 10.10 3.58
C VAL A 267 -5.52 10.62 4.71
N LEU A 268 -5.99 11.69 5.35
CA LEU A 268 -5.37 12.30 6.51
C LEU A 268 -6.39 12.31 7.65
N ALA A 269 -6.01 11.81 8.81
CA ALA A 269 -6.90 11.72 9.97
C ALA A 269 -6.17 12.13 11.25
N ARG A 270 -6.82 12.95 12.10
CA ARG A 270 -6.23 13.43 13.37
C ARG A 270 -6.85 12.72 14.56
N LYS A 271 -5.96 12.45 15.54
CA LYS A 271 -6.35 11.99 16.87
C LYS A 271 -6.88 13.14 17.72
#